data_7ecdc572deeb4a295588de65243d7ec2
#
_entry.id   7ecdc572deeb4a295588de65243d7ec2
#
_cell.length_a   1.000
_cell.length_b   1.000
_cell.length_c   1.000
_cell.angle_alpha   90.00
_cell.angle_beta   90.00
_cell.angle_gamma   90.00
#
_symmetry.space_group_name_H-M   'P 1'
#
loop_
_entity.id
_entity.type
_entity.pdbx_description
1 polymer ?
#
loop_
_entity_poly.entity_id
_entity_poly.type
_entity_poly.pdbx_seq_one_letter_code
_entity_poly.pdbx_strand_id
1 'polypeptide(L)'
;MYERRYGLIRTLAPLHVGASEGEEAGNLNLIFRDPFTQTGIIPGSSIRGRFRAEMRSTKEDCEHWYGKAAGDTDISEGRVKFEYASLLWLPVFCPGQPIVWVSCPRLLKRYAAMAQPEWMSELPAPYTCSEQLQARKNHKERTLFFNLGFMKVTPVPDLHTWIPAPLRSELPADRLVVVADADIGMIHDMALYRQSRVKLADTMKKVDGGAFFNVEALPEGSMLVFPIALKPDETQSWQPFGKEASQELYFGGLESIGFGRCSVTLLSGPTAPALAEVA
;
A
#
# COMPACT_ATOMS: atom_id res chain seq x y z
N MET A 1 10.32 -2.69 25.78
CA MET A 1 9.03 -2.68 25.06
C MET A 1 9.29 -2.18 23.65
N TYR A 2 8.56 -2.62 22.61
CA TYR A 2 8.73 -2.07 21.26
C TYR A 2 7.98 -0.74 21.12
N GLU A 3 8.63 0.24 20.53
CA GLU A 3 7.98 1.46 20.02
C GLU A 3 7.18 1.12 18.77
N ARG A 4 5.95 1.63 18.69
CA ARG A 4 5.10 1.44 17.52
C ARG A 4 5.23 2.62 16.58
N ARG A 5 5.50 2.31 15.32
CA ARG A 5 5.49 3.26 14.20
C ARG A 5 4.70 2.66 13.05
N TYR A 6 4.43 3.43 12.05
CA TYR A 6 3.86 2.93 10.80
C TYR A 6 4.41 3.71 9.61
N GLY A 7 4.36 3.08 8.46
CA GLY A 7 4.75 3.70 7.20
C GLY A 7 3.58 3.77 6.24
N LEU A 8 3.55 4.82 5.45
CA LEU A 8 2.65 5.01 4.33
C LEU A 8 3.45 4.87 3.04
N ILE A 9 2.88 4.18 2.06
CA ILE A 9 3.45 4.04 0.73
C ILE A 9 2.42 4.57 -0.27
N ARG A 10 2.81 5.54 -1.10
CA ARG A 10 2.04 5.97 -2.27
C ARG A 10 2.77 5.54 -3.53
N THR A 11 2.12 4.83 -4.41
CA THR A 11 2.69 4.45 -5.71
C THR A 11 2.77 5.66 -6.65
N LEU A 12 3.96 5.93 -7.18
CA LEU A 12 4.25 6.99 -8.17
C LEU A 12 4.37 6.43 -9.58
N ALA A 13 4.32 5.11 -9.69
CA ALA A 13 4.28 4.34 -10.92
C ALA A 13 3.59 3.00 -10.63
N PRO A 14 3.16 2.23 -11.64
CA PRO A 14 2.60 0.90 -11.41
C PRO A 14 3.52 0.05 -10.55
N LEU A 15 2.97 -0.61 -9.54
CA LEU A 15 3.75 -1.41 -8.58
C LEU A 15 3.49 -2.90 -8.77
N HIS A 16 4.51 -3.61 -9.27
CA HIS A 16 4.50 -5.07 -9.41
C HIS A 16 5.33 -5.72 -8.29
N VAL A 17 4.68 -6.23 -7.27
CA VAL A 17 5.30 -7.12 -6.28
C VAL A 17 4.84 -8.52 -6.60
N GLY A 18 5.67 -9.26 -7.37
CA GLY A 18 5.32 -10.57 -7.89
C GLY A 18 5.06 -11.60 -6.79
N ALA A 19 4.04 -12.42 -6.97
CA ALA A 19 3.83 -13.64 -6.21
C ALA A 19 4.97 -14.65 -6.49
N SER A 20 5.20 -15.59 -5.57
CA SER A 20 6.24 -16.62 -5.79
C SER A 20 5.89 -17.54 -6.95
N GLU A 21 6.93 -18.14 -7.57
CA GLU A 21 6.88 -18.96 -8.80
C GLU A 21 5.85 -20.12 -8.84
N GLY A 22 5.10 -20.38 -7.78
CA GLY A 22 4.08 -21.43 -7.73
C GLY A 22 2.65 -20.97 -8.06
N GLU A 23 2.43 -19.68 -8.20
CA GLU A 23 1.09 -19.09 -8.44
C GLU A 23 0.93 -18.54 -9.87
N GLU A 24 1.74 -19.01 -10.80
CA GLU A 24 1.65 -18.59 -12.20
C GLU A 24 0.38 -19.16 -12.87
N ALA A 25 -0.54 -18.29 -13.21
CA ALA A 25 -1.67 -18.63 -14.08
C ALA A 25 -1.23 -18.53 -15.56
N GLY A 26 -0.47 -19.52 -16.03
CA GLY A 26 0.06 -19.52 -17.39
C GLY A 26 1.11 -18.41 -17.62
N ASN A 27 0.86 -17.50 -18.59
CA ASN A 27 1.77 -16.40 -18.93
C ASN A 27 1.45 -15.10 -18.14
N LEU A 28 0.74 -15.18 -17.00
CA LEU A 28 0.35 -14.02 -16.20
C LEU A 28 1.17 -13.96 -14.90
N ASN A 29 2.02 -12.95 -14.79
CA ASN A 29 2.76 -12.65 -13.57
C ASN A 29 1.84 -11.88 -12.60
N LEU A 30 1.35 -12.60 -11.60
CA LEU A 30 0.44 -12.09 -10.58
C LEU A 30 1.20 -11.32 -9.50
N ILE A 31 0.52 -10.39 -8.84
CA ILE A 31 1.02 -9.72 -7.64
C ILE A 31 0.65 -10.51 -6.38
N PHE A 32 1.43 -10.32 -5.28
CA PHE A 32 1.06 -10.80 -3.97
C PHE A 32 -0.25 -10.19 -3.50
N ARG A 33 -1.13 -11.03 -2.95
CA ARG A 33 -2.44 -10.62 -2.44
C ARG A 33 -2.67 -11.07 -1.01
N ASP A 34 -3.38 -10.27 -0.26
CA ASP A 34 -3.93 -10.68 1.03
C ASP A 34 -5.00 -11.75 0.80
N PRO A 35 -4.92 -12.91 1.50
CA PRO A 35 -5.84 -14.04 1.26
C PRO A 35 -7.30 -13.73 1.62
N PHE A 36 -7.56 -12.75 2.46
CA PHE A 36 -8.92 -12.41 2.90
C PHE A 36 -9.56 -11.30 2.08
N THR A 37 -8.81 -10.25 1.77
CA THR A 37 -9.33 -9.12 0.99
C THR A 37 -9.13 -9.30 -0.50
N GLN A 38 -8.27 -10.22 -0.92
CA GLN A 38 -7.84 -10.43 -2.31
C GLN A 38 -7.24 -9.17 -2.95
N THR A 39 -6.72 -8.26 -2.11
CA THR A 39 -6.05 -7.02 -2.56
C THR A 39 -4.54 -7.16 -2.53
N GLY A 40 -3.87 -6.43 -3.43
CA GLY A 40 -2.41 -6.43 -3.52
C GLY A 40 -1.75 -5.96 -2.22
N ILE A 41 -0.64 -6.62 -1.86
CA ILE A 41 0.18 -6.31 -0.67
C ILE A 41 1.65 -6.22 -1.04
N ILE A 42 2.43 -5.58 -0.17
CA ILE A 42 3.90 -5.69 -0.20
C ILE A 42 4.32 -6.51 1.03
N PRO A 43 4.92 -7.69 0.87
CA PRO A 43 5.40 -8.50 1.99
C PRO A 43 6.37 -7.73 2.89
N GLY A 44 6.31 -7.96 4.20
CA GLY A 44 7.22 -7.32 5.16
C GLY A 44 8.70 -7.63 4.88
N SER A 45 9.00 -8.79 4.31
CA SER A 45 10.35 -9.16 3.85
C SER A 45 10.84 -8.25 2.72
N SER A 46 9.98 -7.90 1.76
CA SER A 46 10.29 -6.97 0.66
C SER A 46 10.55 -5.56 1.18
N ILE A 47 9.70 -5.10 2.12
CA ILE A 47 9.90 -3.80 2.79
C ILE A 47 11.24 -3.79 3.53
N ARG A 48 11.47 -4.78 4.39
CA ARG A 48 12.74 -4.89 5.13
C ARG A 48 13.95 -4.93 4.20
N GLY A 49 13.88 -5.71 3.13
CA GLY A 49 14.95 -5.83 2.15
C GLY A 49 15.30 -4.48 1.51
N ARG A 50 14.29 -3.71 1.13
CA ARG A 50 14.49 -2.39 0.53
C ARG A 50 15.09 -1.38 1.51
N PHE A 51 14.53 -1.28 2.72
CA PHE A 51 15.07 -0.39 3.76
C PHE A 51 16.51 -0.75 4.13
N ARG A 52 16.82 -2.06 4.21
CA ARG A 52 18.18 -2.52 4.47
C ARG A 52 19.15 -2.14 3.34
N ALA A 53 18.71 -2.23 2.08
CA ALA A 53 19.53 -1.85 0.92
C ALA A 53 19.80 -0.33 0.92
N GLU A 54 18.81 0.48 1.26
CA GLU A 54 18.94 1.94 1.35
C GLU A 54 19.95 2.35 2.40
N MET A 55 19.83 1.81 3.62
CA MET A 55 20.75 2.11 4.73
C MET A 55 22.19 1.64 4.45
N ARG A 56 22.39 0.55 3.70
CA ARG A 56 23.72 0.14 3.24
C ARG A 56 24.36 1.16 2.31
N SER A 57 23.57 1.81 1.46
CA SER A 57 24.09 2.82 0.52
C SER A 57 24.62 4.05 1.23
N THR A 58 24.05 4.39 2.38
CA THR A 58 24.48 5.53 3.23
C THR A 58 25.62 5.18 4.19
N LYS A 59 26.11 3.92 4.21
CA LYS A 59 27.15 3.40 5.12
C LYS A 59 26.81 3.50 6.62
N GLU A 60 25.55 3.62 6.96
CA GLU A 60 25.09 3.53 8.34
C GLU A 60 25.14 2.09 8.87
N ASP A 61 25.04 1.93 10.18
CA ASP A 61 25.10 0.61 10.83
C ASP A 61 23.84 -0.22 10.54
N CYS A 62 23.80 -0.75 9.33
CA CYS A 62 22.71 -1.56 8.81
C CYS A 62 22.51 -2.85 9.65
N GLU A 63 23.58 -3.46 10.16
CA GLU A 63 23.49 -4.71 10.91
C GLU A 63 22.90 -4.51 12.30
N HIS A 64 23.13 -3.36 12.89
CA HIS A 64 22.53 -2.99 14.16
C HIS A 64 21.00 -2.99 14.11
N TRP A 65 20.43 -2.42 13.04
CA TRP A 65 18.97 -2.28 12.90
C TRP A 65 18.30 -3.51 12.27
N TYR A 66 18.93 -4.11 11.28
CA TYR A 66 18.29 -5.18 10.48
C TYR A 66 18.87 -6.57 10.75
N GLY A 67 19.87 -6.68 11.64
CA GLY A 67 20.58 -7.93 11.89
C GLY A 67 21.53 -8.34 10.77
N LYS A 68 22.38 -9.32 11.03
CA LYS A 68 23.35 -9.87 10.09
C LYS A 68 22.69 -10.62 8.94
N ALA A 69 23.42 -10.85 7.85
CA ALA A 69 22.94 -11.59 6.70
C ALA A 69 22.80 -13.10 7.02
N ALA A 70 21.89 -13.76 6.33
CA ALA A 70 21.80 -15.22 6.39
C ALA A 70 23.10 -15.84 5.85
N GLY A 71 23.74 -16.70 6.63
CA GLY A 71 25.03 -17.32 6.30
C GLY A 71 26.21 -16.86 7.14
N ASP A 72 26.08 -15.80 7.93
CA ASP A 72 27.06 -15.42 8.94
C ASP A 72 27.02 -16.42 10.12
N THR A 73 28.19 -16.69 10.71
CA THR A 73 28.33 -17.64 11.83
C THR A 73 27.66 -17.16 13.11
N ASP A 74 27.31 -15.88 13.19
CA ASP A 74 26.75 -15.24 14.38
C ASP A 74 25.43 -14.53 13.98
N ILE A 75 24.30 -15.17 14.32
CA ILE A 75 22.96 -14.67 13.97
C ILE A 75 22.57 -13.58 14.97
N SER A 76 22.28 -12.37 14.49
CA SER A 76 21.72 -11.29 15.30
C SER A 76 20.29 -10.97 14.92
N GLU A 77 19.43 -10.77 15.94
CA GLU A 77 18.03 -10.36 15.72
C GLU A 77 17.96 -8.89 15.29
N GLY A 78 17.20 -8.60 14.20
CA GLY A 78 16.95 -7.22 13.81
C GLY A 78 16.08 -6.47 14.82
N ARG A 79 16.44 -5.23 15.12
CA ARG A 79 15.72 -4.33 16.04
C ARG A 79 14.46 -3.72 15.43
N VAL A 80 14.40 -3.67 14.10
CA VAL A 80 13.23 -3.18 13.35
C VAL A 80 12.49 -4.35 12.73
N LYS A 81 11.20 -4.44 13.00
CA LYS A 81 10.31 -5.46 12.46
C LYS A 81 9.25 -4.80 11.58
N PHE A 82 9.05 -5.35 10.40
CA PHE A 82 8.08 -4.88 9.41
C PHE A 82 7.01 -5.93 9.21
N GLU A 83 5.76 -5.52 9.27
CA GLU A 83 4.66 -6.32 8.74
C GLU A 83 4.43 -5.98 7.27
N TYR A 84 3.55 -6.74 6.61
CA TYR A 84 3.19 -6.46 5.23
C TYR A 84 2.42 -5.13 5.10
N ALA A 85 2.64 -4.43 3.99
CA ALA A 85 1.83 -3.28 3.63
C ALA A 85 0.53 -3.75 2.96
N SER A 86 -0.60 -3.31 3.50
CA SER A 86 -1.93 -3.52 2.93
C SER A 86 -2.44 -2.26 2.26
N LEU A 87 -3.30 -2.40 1.27
CA LEU A 87 -4.00 -1.26 0.70
C LEU A 87 -4.76 -0.48 1.78
N LEU A 88 -4.81 0.84 1.59
CA LEU A 88 -5.67 1.76 2.32
C LEU A 88 -6.66 2.43 1.38
N TRP A 89 -6.18 3.02 0.28
CA TRP A 89 -6.99 3.62 -0.77
C TRP A 89 -6.48 3.19 -2.15
N LEU A 90 -7.40 2.77 -3.01
CA LEU A 90 -7.12 2.28 -4.35
C LEU A 90 -7.79 3.19 -5.38
N PRO A 91 -7.05 3.80 -6.32
CA PRO A 91 -7.65 4.53 -7.42
C PRO A 91 -8.33 3.56 -8.40
N VAL A 92 -9.58 3.82 -8.70
CA VAL A 92 -10.41 2.98 -9.59
C VAL A 92 -11.01 3.85 -10.65
N PHE A 93 -10.92 3.43 -11.92
CA PHE A 93 -11.60 4.12 -13.00
C PHE A 93 -13.12 4.06 -12.81
N CYS A 94 -13.75 5.23 -12.86
CA CYS A 94 -15.19 5.37 -12.70
C CYS A 94 -15.70 6.36 -13.73
N PRO A 95 -16.44 5.92 -14.78
CA PRO A 95 -17.01 6.80 -15.79
C PRO A 95 -17.76 7.98 -15.17
N GLY A 96 -17.42 9.18 -15.62
CA GLY A 96 -17.96 10.44 -15.09
C GLY A 96 -17.15 11.09 -13.96
N GLN A 97 -16.11 10.36 -13.39
CA GLN A 97 -15.31 10.87 -12.26
C GLN A 97 -13.87 11.32 -12.57
N PRO A 98 -13.04 10.96 -13.47
CA PRO A 98 -12.69 9.67 -14.07
C PRO A 98 -12.11 8.64 -13.08
N ILE A 99 -11.68 9.08 -11.89
CA ILE A 99 -11.10 8.23 -10.86
C ILE A 99 -11.83 8.48 -9.54
N VAL A 100 -12.14 7.41 -8.80
CA VAL A 100 -12.53 7.42 -7.39
C VAL A 100 -11.53 6.62 -6.58
N TRP A 101 -11.32 6.98 -5.31
CA TRP A 101 -10.48 6.20 -4.39
C TRP A 101 -11.36 5.33 -3.53
N VAL A 102 -11.13 4.02 -3.64
CA VAL A 102 -11.96 3.01 -2.99
C VAL A 102 -11.23 2.37 -1.82
N SER A 103 -11.93 2.18 -0.72
CA SER A 103 -11.52 1.40 0.44
C SER A 103 -12.67 0.51 0.93
N CYS A 104 -12.45 -0.24 2.01
CA CYS A 104 -13.50 -1.00 2.69
C CYS A 104 -13.28 -0.94 4.21
N PRO A 105 -14.29 -1.25 5.04
CA PRO A 105 -14.19 -1.18 6.50
C PRO A 105 -13.01 -1.96 7.08
N ARG A 106 -12.69 -3.13 6.53
CA ARG A 106 -11.56 -3.95 6.97
C ARG A 106 -10.21 -3.26 6.79
N LEU A 107 -9.97 -2.64 5.62
CA LEU A 107 -8.74 -1.90 5.33
C LEU A 107 -8.62 -0.66 6.21
N LEU A 108 -9.71 0.09 6.36
CA LEU A 108 -9.77 1.27 7.24
C LEU A 108 -9.55 0.90 8.70
N LYS A 109 -10.13 -0.21 9.19
CA LYS A 109 -9.92 -0.73 10.53
C LYS A 109 -8.45 -1.08 10.79
N ARG A 110 -7.77 -1.69 9.82
CA ARG A 110 -6.34 -1.98 9.92
C ARG A 110 -5.51 -0.70 10.05
N TYR A 111 -5.78 0.31 9.24
CA TYR A 111 -5.14 1.61 9.35
C TYR A 111 -5.39 2.26 10.73
N ALA A 112 -6.64 2.26 11.17
CA ALA A 112 -7.01 2.82 12.45
C ALA A 112 -6.28 2.16 13.63
N ALA A 113 -6.08 0.83 13.57
CA ALA A 113 -5.33 0.10 14.59
C ALA A 113 -3.84 0.49 14.68
N MET A 114 -3.26 0.98 13.57
CA MET A 114 -1.88 1.46 13.52
C MET A 114 -1.74 2.93 13.91
N ALA A 115 -2.60 3.77 13.37
CA ALA A 115 -2.53 5.22 13.54
C ALA A 115 -3.23 5.72 14.82
N GLN A 116 -4.21 4.97 15.32
CA GLN A 116 -5.07 5.33 16.46
C GLN A 116 -5.43 6.82 16.48
N PRO A 117 -6.05 7.34 15.41
CA PRO A 117 -6.35 8.74 15.34
C PRO A 117 -7.37 9.15 16.41
N GLU A 118 -7.13 10.27 17.09
CA GLU A 118 -7.98 10.77 18.19
C GLU A 118 -9.43 11.02 17.77
N TRP A 119 -9.65 11.34 16.48
CA TRP A 119 -10.96 11.61 15.89
C TRP A 119 -11.78 10.36 15.58
N MET A 120 -11.19 9.15 15.71
CA MET A 120 -11.85 7.92 15.32
C MET A 120 -12.97 7.55 16.29
N SER A 121 -14.20 7.86 15.91
CA SER A 121 -15.39 7.45 16.65
C SER A 121 -16.02 6.18 16.09
N GLU A 122 -16.16 6.08 14.77
CA GLU A 122 -16.85 4.98 14.11
C GLU A 122 -16.27 4.72 12.70
N LEU A 123 -16.21 3.44 12.31
CA LEU A 123 -15.79 3.05 10.97
C LEU A 123 -16.86 3.47 9.95
N PRO A 124 -16.47 3.99 8.77
CA PRO A 124 -17.43 4.27 7.70
C PRO A 124 -18.18 3.00 7.30
N ALA A 125 -19.50 3.13 7.17
CA ALA A 125 -20.34 2.04 6.70
C ALA A 125 -20.03 1.69 5.23
N PRO A 126 -20.23 0.45 4.80
CA PRO A 126 -20.17 0.08 3.40
C PRO A 126 -21.13 0.90 2.55
N TYR A 127 -20.79 1.09 1.28
CA TYR A 127 -21.56 1.85 0.30
C TYR A 127 -21.79 3.31 0.69
N THR A 128 -20.76 3.93 1.29
CA THR A 128 -20.70 5.37 1.56
C THR A 128 -19.69 6.07 0.65
N CYS A 129 -19.86 7.38 0.49
CA CYS A 129 -18.96 8.20 -0.32
C CYS A 129 -18.78 9.59 0.27
N SER A 130 -17.78 10.32 -0.23
CA SER A 130 -17.60 11.73 0.09
C SER A 130 -18.85 12.54 -0.23
N GLU A 131 -19.18 13.48 0.65
CA GLU A 131 -20.36 14.33 0.51
C GLU A 131 -20.40 15.10 -0.80
N GLN A 132 -19.25 15.59 -1.28
CA GLN A 132 -19.12 16.38 -2.51
C GLN A 132 -18.97 15.51 -3.76
N LEU A 133 -19.00 14.18 -3.66
CA LEU A 133 -18.84 13.30 -4.81
C LEU A 133 -19.83 13.63 -5.94
N GLN A 134 -19.30 13.99 -7.10
CA GLN A 134 -20.10 14.27 -8.28
C GLN A 134 -20.51 12.95 -8.91
N ALA A 135 -21.81 12.67 -8.92
CA ALA A 135 -22.37 11.46 -9.52
C ALA A 135 -23.84 11.67 -9.87
N ARG A 136 -24.44 10.74 -10.61
CA ARG A 136 -25.87 10.76 -10.88
C ARG A 136 -26.65 10.68 -9.56
N LYS A 137 -27.38 11.74 -9.25
CA LYS A 137 -28.17 11.84 -8.01
C LYS A 137 -29.53 11.16 -8.18
N ASN A 138 -29.91 10.37 -7.19
CA ASN A 138 -31.25 9.86 -7.04
C ASN A 138 -31.65 9.99 -5.58
N HIS A 139 -32.44 11.02 -5.25
CA HIS A 139 -32.77 11.42 -3.87
C HIS A 139 -31.50 11.62 -3.01
N LYS A 140 -31.32 10.78 -1.99
CA LYS A 140 -30.18 10.83 -1.06
C LYS A 140 -28.96 10.01 -1.54
N GLU A 141 -29.13 9.19 -2.57
CA GLU A 141 -28.07 8.30 -3.06
C GLU A 141 -27.32 8.91 -4.24
N ARG A 142 -26.10 8.42 -4.45
CA ARG A 142 -25.31 8.63 -5.67
C ARG A 142 -25.16 7.31 -6.39
N THR A 143 -25.26 7.33 -7.70
CA THR A 143 -25.01 6.14 -8.54
C THR A 143 -23.68 6.30 -9.25
N LEU A 144 -22.75 5.38 -8.99
CA LEU A 144 -21.46 5.24 -9.66
C LEU A 144 -21.53 4.09 -10.65
N PHE A 145 -20.84 4.24 -11.77
CA PHE A 145 -20.74 3.21 -12.80
C PHE A 145 -19.31 2.65 -12.81
N PHE A 146 -19.19 1.36 -12.84
CA PHE A 146 -17.93 0.64 -12.97
C PHE A 146 -18.03 -0.32 -14.18
N ASN A 147 -16.91 -0.90 -14.59
CA ASN A 147 -16.89 -1.83 -15.74
C ASN A 147 -17.80 -3.05 -15.55
N LEU A 148 -18.05 -3.47 -14.31
CA LEU A 148 -18.89 -4.64 -13.99
C LEU A 148 -20.33 -4.28 -13.60
N GLY A 149 -20.71 -3.00 -13.63
CA GLY A 149 -22.05 -2.59 -13.27
C GLY A 149 -22.11 -1.23 -12.59
N PHE A 150 -23.17 -1.01 -11.84
CA PHE A 150 -23.36 0.22 -11.09
C PHE A 150 -23.48 -0.05 -9.58
N MET A 151 -23.12 0.93 -8.79
CA MET A 151 -23.20 0.90 -7.35
C MET A 151 -23.92 2.14 -6.84
N LYS A 152 -24.82 1.95 -5.89
CA LYS A 152 -25.45 3.03 -5.14
C LYS A 152 -24.67 3.28 -3.87
N VAL A 153 -24.33 4.54 -3.60
CA VAL A 153 -23.58 4.97 -2.42
C VAL A 153 -24.26 6.15 -1.76
N THR A 154 -24.16 6.22 -0.46
CA THR A 154 -24.74 7.28 0.37
C THR A 154 -23.65 8.29 0.75
N PRO A 155 -23.82 9.59 0.48
CA PRO A 155 -22.90 10.62 0.92
C PRO A 155 -22.84 10.69 2.46
N VAL A 156 -21.63 10.79 3.00
CA VAL A 156 -21.38 10.98 4.43
C VAL A 156 -20.41 12.14 4.63
N PRO A 157 -20.56 12.92 5.69
CA PRO A 157 -19.57 13.92 6.06
C PRO A 157 -18.26 13.23 6.50
N ASP A 158 -17.20 14.00 6.55
CA ASP A 158 -15.93 13.67 7.21
C ASP A 158 -15.19 12.41 6.73
N LEU A 159 -15.62 11.77 5.62
CA LEU A 159 -14.90 10.63 5.05
C LEU A 159 -13.43 10.99 4.71
N HIS A 160 -13.17 12.26 4.40
CA HIS A 160 -11.82 12.78 4.16
C HIS A 160 -10.87 12.65 5.36
N THR A 161 -11.38 12.51 6.59
CA THR A 161 -10.56 12.30 7.79
C THR A 161 -9.82 10.98 7.76
N TRP A 162 -10.31 10.01 6.98
CA TRP A 162 -9.69 8.71 6.75
C TRP A 162 -8.52 8.74 5.77
N ILE A 163 -8.21 9.90 5.21
CA ILE A 163 -6.95 10.12 4.48
C ILE A 163 -5.88 10.47 5.52
N PRO A 164 -4.76 9.71 5.58
CA PRO A 164 -3.64 10.07 6.44
C PRO A 164 -3.18 11.51 6.19
N ALA A 165 -2.90 12.24 7.26
CA ALA A 165 -2.58 13.67 7.17
C ALA A 165 -1.48 14.01 6.14
N PRO A 166 -0.36 13.26 6.04
CA PRO A 166 0.67 13.53 5.05
C PRO A 166 0.22 13.35 3.60
N LEU A 167 -0.86 12.61 3.35
CA LEU A 167 -1.35 12.29 2.00
C LEU A 167 -2.59 13.10 1.60
N ARG A 168 -3.05 14.04 2.42
CA ARG A 168 -4.27 14.85 2.14
C ARG A 168 -4.14 15.75 0.93
N SER A 169 -2.95 16.22 0.62
CA SER A 169 -2.70 17.02 -0.60
C SER A 169 -2.67 16.17 -1.87
N GLU A 170 -2.49 14.87 -1.73
CA GLU A 170 -2.24 13.94 -2.82
C GLU A 170 -3.50 13.20 -3.29
N LEU A 171 -4.54 13.19 -2.44
CA LEU A 171 -5.76 12.44 -2.67
C LEU A 171 -6.97 13.38 -2.65
N PRO A 172 -7.76 13.45 -3.74
CA PRO A 172 -8.96 14.27 -3.79
C PRO A 172 -9.99 13.81 -2.75
N ALA A 173 -10.21 14.64 -1.74
CA ALA A 173 -11.12 14.35 -0.63
C ALA A 173 -12.59 14.22 -1.05
N ASP A 174 -12.96 14.75 -2.22
CA ASP A 174 -14.30 14.71 -2.80
C ASP A 174 -14.61 13.41 -3.56
N ARG A 175 -13.65 12.46 -3.69
CA ARG A 175 -13.77 11.26 -4.53
C ARG A 175 -13.55 9.95 -3.80
N LEU A 176 -13.82 9.93 -2.48
CA LEU A 176 -13.67 8.72 -1.67
C LEU A 176 -14.95 7.89 -1.72
N VAL A 177 -14.76 6.57 -1.75
CA VAL A 177 -15.84 5.57 -1.74
C VAL A 177 -15.45 4.42 -0.82
N VAL A 178 -16.36 4.00 0.04
CA VAL A 178 -16.20 2.81 0.88
C VAL A 178 -17.16 1.74 0.38
N VAL A 179 -16.62 0.60 -0.05
CA VAL A 179 -17.39 -0.56 -0.50
C VAL A 179 -17.47 -1.62 0.59
N ALA A 180 -18.27 -2.66 0.40
CA ALA A 180 -18.27 -3.79 1.33
C ALA A 180 -16.97 -4.59 1.26
N ASP A 181 -16.59 -5.24 2.37
CA ASP A 181 -15.41 -6.11 2.43
C ASP A 181 -15.49 -7.26 1.41
N ALA A 182 -16.72 -7.71 1.08
CA ALA A 182 -16.94 -8.74 0.07
C ALA A 182 -16.67 -8.27 -1.37
N ASP A 183 -16.78 -6.97 -1.64
CA ASP A 183 -16.68 -6.42 -2.99
C ASP A 183 -15.27 -5.90 -3.33
N ILE A 184 -14.44 -5.65 -2.30
CA ILE A 184 -13.14 -4.99 -2.50
C ILE A 184 -12.21 -5.76 -3.44
N GLY A 185 -12.23 -7.09 -3.38
CA GLY A 185 -11.41 -7.94 -4.24
C GLY A 185 -11.76 -7.78 -5.72
N MET A 186 -13.05 -7.76 -6.05
CA MET A 186 -13.55 -7.56 -7.40
C MET A 186 -13.25 -6.14 -7.91
N ILE A 187 -13.42 -5.13 -7.07
CA ILE A 187 -13.09 -3.74 -7.39
C ILE A 187 -11.58 -3.58 -7.63
N HIS A 188 -10.77 -4.25 -6.80
CA HIS A 188 -9.33 -4.28 -6.96
C HIS A 188 -8.92 -4.87 -8.32
N ASP A 189 -9.50 -5.99 -8.73
CA ASP A 189 -9.20 -6.63 -10.01
C ASP A 189 -9.51 -5.74 -11.21
N MET A 190 -10.55 -4.92 -11.13
CA MET A 190 -10.87 -3.93 -12.16
C MET A 190 -9.85 -2.79 -12.22
N ALA A 191 -9.24 -2.44 -11.12
CA ALA A 191 -8.31 -1.32 -11.00
C ALA A 191 -6.87 -1.69 -11.38
N LEU A 192 -6.53 -2.96 -11.45
CA LEU A 192 -5.16 -3.39 -11.72
C LEU A 192 -4.66 -2.86 -13.08
N TYR A 193 -3.46 -2.31 -13.05
CA TYR A 193 -2.69 -2.04 -14.26
C TYR A 193 -2.23 -3.38 -14.86
N ARG A 194 -2.59 -3.65 -16.10
CA ARG A 194 -2.20 -4.85 -16.82
C ARG A 194 -1.46 -4.48 -18.10
N GLN A 195 -0.28 -5.06 -18.30
CA GLN A 195 0.54 -4.83 -19.47
C GLN A 195 0.95 -6.15 -20.09
N SER A 196 0.60 -6.32 -21.37
CA SER A 196 1.17 -7.40 -22.20
C SER A 196 2.55 -6.99 -22.68
N ARG A 197 3.50 -7.91 -22.62
CA ARG A 197 4.89 -7.71 -23.04
C ARG A 197 5.35 -8.83 -23.95
N VAL A 198 6.26 -8.50 -24.85
CA VAL A 198 6.86 -9.44 -25.76
C VAL A 198 8.38 -9.29 -25.71
N LYS A 199 9.10 -10.39 -25.79
CA LYS A 199 10.53 -10.36 -26.05
C LYS A 199 10.73 -10.26 -27.57
N LEU A 200 11.49 -9.29 -28.00
CA LEU A 200 11.89 -9.14 -29.41
C LEU A 200 13.25 -9.80 -29.61
N ALA A 201 13.46 -10.40 -30.77
CA ALA A 201 14.77 -10.91 -31.19
C ALA A 201 15.74 -9.73 -31.40
N ASP A 202 16.99 -9.89 -30.96
CA ASP A 202 17.99 -8.80 -30.95
C ASP A 202 18.30 -8.23 -32.34
N THR A 203 18.15 -9.06 -33.39
CA THR A 203 18.51 -8.70 -34.78
C THR A 203 17.32 -8.29 -35.65
N MET A 204 16.10 -8.57 -35.24
CA MET A 204 14.89 -8.27 -36.00
C MET A 204 13.76 -7.89 -35.02
N LYS A 205 12.95 -6.87 -35.37
CA LYS A 205 11.74 -6.51 -34.62
C LYS A 205 10.62 -7.57 -34.76
N LYS A 206 10.97 -8.84 -34.56
CA LYS A 206 10.03 -9.96 -34.52
C LYS A 206 10.01 -10.57 -33.15
N VAL A 207 8.85 -11.08 -32.73
CA VAL A 207 8.68 -11.78 -31.46
C VAL A 207 9.58 -13.01 -31.44
N ASP A 208 10.41 -13.16 -30.42
CA ASP A 208 11.27 -14.29 -30.20
C ASP A 208 10.48 -15.44 -29.57
N GLY A 209 10.27 -16.51 -30.32
CA GLY A 209 9.82 -17.80 -29.79
C GLY A 209 8.52 -17.83 -28.99
N GLY A 210 7.61 -16.87 -29.17
CA GLY A 210 6.33 -16.87 -28.46
C GLY A 210 6.37 -16.39 -26.99
N ALA A 211 7.43 -15.69 -26.59
CA ALA A 211 7.59 -15.13 -25.25
C ALA A 211 6.66 -13.92 -25.03
N PHE A 212 5.36 -14.19 -24.92
CA PHE A 212 4.36 -13.26 -24.43
C PHE A 212 4.17 -13.48 -22.93
N PHE A 213 4.21 -12.41 -22.16
CA PHE A 213 3.84 -12.46 -20.75
C PHE A 213 3.05 -11.22 -20.37
N ASN A 214 2.10 -11.40 -19.48
CA ASN A 214 1.29 -10.33 -18.94
C ASN A 214 1.75 -10.03 -17.51
N VAL A 215 1.73 -8.77 -17.15
CA VAL A 215 2.11 -8.31 -15.82
C VAL A 215 0.94 -7.60 -15.20
N GLU A 216 0.59 -7.98 -13.98
CA GLU A 216 -0.32 -7.20 -13.13
C GLU A 216 0.49 -6.24 -12.26
N ALA A 217 -0.09 -5.08 -11.93
CA ALA A 217 0.47 -4.15 -10.99
C ALA A 217 -0.63 -3.35 -10.28
N LEU A 218 -0.38 -2.92 -9.07
CA LEU A 218 -1.18 -1.87 -8.45
C LEU A 218 -1.01 -0.58 -9.25
N PRO A 219 -2.08 0.16 -9.55
CA PRO A 219 -2.00 1.40 -10.32
C PRO A 219 -1.25 2.49 -9.56
N GLU A 220 -0.75 3.48 -10.30
CA GLU A 220 -0.26 4.74 -9.75
C GLU A 220 -1.34 5.41 -8.90
N GLY A 221 -0.94 6.02 -7.77
CA GLY A 221 -1.86 6.66 -6.81
C GLY A 221 -2.44 5.70 -5.76
N SER A 222 -2.09 4.40 -5.79
CA SER A 222 -2.46 3.47 -4.73
C SER A 222 -1.77 3.85 -3.42
N MET A 223 -2.50 3.77 -2.32
CA MET A 223 -1.99 4.06 -0.98
C MET A 223 -2.01 2.80 -0.15
N LEU A 224 -0.86 2.47 0.45
CA LEU A 224 -0.69 1.33 1.33
C LEU A 224 -0.17 1.80 2.68
N VAL A 225 -0.40 0.97 3.70
CA VAL A 225 0.05 1.22 5.08
C VAL A 225 0.65 -0.05 5.68
N PHE A 226 1.74 0.10 6.45
CA PHE A 226 2.41 -1.02 7.11
C PHE A 226 2.84 -0.67 8.53
N PRO A 227 2.65 -1.58 9.50
CA PRO A 227 3.13 -1.41 10.86
C PRO A 227 4.63 -1.63 10.96
N ILE A 228 5.24 -0.93 11.90
CA ILE A 228 6.65 -1.05 12.26
C ILE A 228 6.74 -1.23 13.77
N ALA A 229 7.50 -2.23 14.22
CA ALA A 229 7.87 -2.39 15.62
C ALA A 229 9.39 -2.14 15.75
N LEU A 230 9.73 -1.11 16.51
CA LEU A 230 11.11 -0.69 16.74
C LEU A 230 11.53 -1.01 18.17
N LYS A 231 12.60 -1.79 18.35
CA LYS A 231 13.25 -1.96 19.65
C LYS A 231 14.09 -0.71 19.92
N PRO A 232 13.73 0.12 20.93
CA PRO A 232 14.47 1.34 21.21
C PRO A 232 15.96 1.05 21.50
N ASP A 233 16.79 2.03 21.17
CA ASP A 233 18.19 2.05 21.53
C ASP A 233 18.51 3.39 22.18
N GLU A 234 19.28 3.37 23.28
CA GLU A 234 19.64 4.59 24.03
C GLU A 234 20.74 5.40 23.34
N THR A 235 21.50 4.75 22.46
CA THR A 235 22.69 5.34 21.83
C THR A 235 22.45 5.80 20.41
N GLN A 236 21.49 5.21 19.71
CA GLN A 236 21.24 5.44 18.30
C GLN A 236 19.74 5.54 17.99
N SER A 237 19.39 6.41 17.07
CA SER A 237 18.03 6.53 16.52
C SER A 237 17.94 5.87 15.15
N TRP A 238 16.90 5.08 14.93
CA TRP A 238 16.61 4.54 13.61
C TRP A 238 16.07 5.62 12.70
N GLN A 239 16.87 6.05 11.74
CA GLN A 239 16.58 7.12 10.78
C GLN A 239 16.94 6.65 9.37
N PRO A 240 16.13 5.76 8.75
CA PRO A 240 16.44 5.16 7.45
C PRO A 240 16.48 6.18 6.30
N PHE A 241 15.91 7.35 6.50
CA PHE A 241 15.88 8.48 5.55
C PHE A 241 16.67 9.70 6.06
N GLY A 242 17.60 9.48 7.01
CA GLY A 242 18.31 10.57 7.67
C GLY A 242 17.35 11.48 8.43
N LYS A 243 17.35 12.77 8.11
CA LYS A 243 16.47 13.77 8.77
C LYS A 243 15.08 13.90 8.12
N GLU A 244 14.89 13.29 6.98
CA GLU A 244 13.64 13.39 6.22
C GLU A 244 12.59 12.39 6.75
N ALA A 245 11.33 12.81 6.77
CA ALA A 245 10.21 11.93 7.11
C ALA A 245 9.76 11.07 5.92
N SER A 246 10.12 11.46 4.70
CA SER A 246 9.70 10.83 3.45
C SER A 246 10.85 10.66 2.48
N GLN A 247 10.83 9.56 1.72
CA GLN A 247 11.80 9.29 0.66
C GLN A 247 11.14 8.52 -0.48
N GLU A 248 11.63 8.72 -1.71
CA GLU A 248 11.29 7.87 -2.84
C GLU A 248 12.10 6.57 -2.82
N LEU A 249 11.40 5.44 -2.87
CA LEU A 249 11.98 4.11 -2.94
C LEU A 249 11.35 3.31 -4.07
N TYR A 250 12.07 2.29 -4.55
CA TYR A 250 11.55 1.34 -5.51
C TYR A 250 11.22 0.01 -4.82
N PHE A 251 10.02 -0.52 -5.03
CA PHE A 251 9.59 -1.81 -4.53
C PHE A 251 9.21 -2.76 -5.66
N GLY A 252 9.37 -4.06 -5.40
CA GLY A 252 9.00 -5.11 -6.34
C GLY A 252 10.02 -5.28 -7.47
N GLY A 253 9.55 -5.64 -8.64
CA GLY A 253 10.36 -5.87 -9.83
C GLY A 253 10.03 -4.93 -10.97
N LEU A 254 10.75 -5.10 -12.09
CA LEU A 254 10.53 -4.37 -13.34
C LEU A 254 10.87 -2.86 -13.25
N GLU A 255 11.73 -2.46 -12.33
CA GLU A 255 12.13 -1.08 -12.09
C GLU A 255 12.71 -0.41 -13.35
N SER A 256 13.60 -1.11 -14.07
CA SER A 256 14.24 -0.60 -15.29
C SER A 256 13.28 -0.25 -16.42
N ILE A 257 12.03 -0.65 -16.31
CA ILE A 257 10.99 -0.42 -17.31
C ILE A 257 9.81 0.39 -16.78
N GLY A 258 10.03 1.12 -15.67
CA GLY A 258 9.11 2.13 -15.17
C GLY A 258 8.12 1.65 -14.10
N PHE A 259 8.38 0.52 -13.45
CA PHE A 259 7.57 0.04 -12.33
C PHE A 259 8.21 0.34 -10.98
N GLY A 260 7.44 0.27 -9.92
CA GLY A 260 7.90 0.15 -8.55
C GLY A 260 8.23 1.46 -7.83
N ARG A 261 8.27 2.62 -8.50
CA ARG A 261 8.57 3.90 -7.85
C ARG A 261 7.45 4.28 -6.87
N CYS A 262 7.83 4.52 -5.62
CA CYS A 262 6.91 4.84 -4.54
C CYS A 262 7.47 5.96 -3.66
N SER A 263 6.60 6.80 -3.12
CA SER A 263 6.91 7.70 -2.01
C SER A 263 6.59 6.98 -0.70
N VAL A 264 7.54 6.97 0.23
CA VAL A 264 7.40 6.34 1.54
C VAL A 264 7.50 7.39 2.63
N THR A 265 6.52 7.45 3.52
CA THR A 265 6.51 8.36 4.67
C THR A 265 6.45 7.56 5.95
N LEU A 266 7.33 7.86 6.91
CA LEU A 266 7.37 7.22 8.22
C LEU A 266 6.72 8.10 9.26
N LEU A 267 5.91 7.49 10.13
CA LEU A 267 5.11 8.18 11.14
C LEU A 267 5.25 7.47 12.49
N SER A 268 5.22 8.26 13.55
CA SER A 268 5.11 7.72 14.90
C SER A 268 3.72 7.13 15.10
N GLY A 269 3.65 5.95 15.67
CA GLY A 269 2.40 5.39 16.16
C GLY A 269 1.99 6.02 17.50
N PRO A 270 0.83 5.64 18.03
CA PRO A 270 0.40 6.11 19.33
C PRO A 270 1.40 5.67 20.40
N THR A 271 1.74 6.58 21.28
CA THR A 271 2.52 6.26 22.48
C THR A 271 1.70 5.29 23.34
N ALA A 272 2.27 4.14 23.70
CA ALA A 272 1.60 3.23 24.61
C ALA A 272 1.25 4.02 25.90
N PRO A 273 0.01 3.93 26.43
CA PRO A 273 -0.29 4.56 27.71
C PRO A 273 0.72 4.05 28.74
N ALA A 274 1.33 4.97 29.50
CA ALA A 274 2.16 4.60 30.62
C ALA A 274 1.34 3.63 31.48
N LEU A 275 1.88 2.44 31.75
CA LEU A 275 1.26 1.53 32.72
C LEU A 275 1.10 2.34 34.00
N ALA A 276 -0.15 2.64 34.37
CA ALA A 276 -0.41 3.18 35.68
C ALA A 276 0.22 2.20 36.68
N GLU A 277 1.21 2.68 37.42
CA GLU A 277 1.75 1.93 38.55
C GLU A 277 0.58 1.56 39.43
N VAL A 278 0.26 0.28 39.46
CA VAL A 278 -0.70 -0.26 40.43
C VAL A 278 0.03 -0.21 41.76
N ALA A 279 -0.30 0.84 42.53
CA ALA A 279 0.14 0.98 43.91
C ALA A 279 -0.56 -0.04 44.83
#